data_75cee27892b7bf09c9878a77f431165a
#
_entry.id   75cee27892b7bf09c9878a77f431165a
#
_cell.length_a   1.000
_cell.length_b   1.000
_cell.length_c   1.000
_cell.angle_alpha   90.00
_cell.angle_beta   90.00
_cell.angle_gamma   90.00
#
_symmetry.space_group_name_H-M   'P 1'
#
loop_
_entity.id
_entity.type
_entity.pdbx_description
1 polymer ?
#
loop_
_entity_poly.entity_id
_entity_poly.type
_entity_poly.pdbx_seq_one_letter_code
_entity_poly.pdbx_strand_id
1 'polypeptide(L)'
;CAGIFVGFLADYLKKHIENPKYHIITMAVIIAFVCYAPVSTANNMASSVVPGTDDAMVNSLSWVKDNTPENVVMTSWWDFGHLFATKADRAVTFDGGSQNNARAYWVGKALFTDNEDLSAGILKMLAASGDEGYSTLENYTDNTGKTVEIMDKILVKNKTEAKNIMISNYGLTKQQADNVLKYTHPTNAPPSILVTSLDMVGKAGWWSYFGSWNFESKNSTNYIYSMAQAGVTTENNTVNIKGNNNVTVQISGNDITGGLQVNENQIAPPHRLILVTNGTAVVDRVVNNESTFSILIVYQDNNLITVAMNRELEESMFTRLFFMQGTGLKRFKLAHKEPKQGISQVMLWNVR
;
A
#
# COMPACT_ATOMS: atom_id res chain seq x y z
N CYS A 1 33.89 14.60 13.07
CA CYS A 1 34.56 14.38 14.38
C CYS A 1 35.79 13.45 14.26
N ALA A 2 35.70 12.25 13.63
CA ALA A 2 36.85 11.31 13.55
C ALA A 2 38.09 11.91 12.85
N GLY A 3 37.91 12.64 11.73
CA GLY A 3 39.02 13.27 11.03
C GLY A 3 39.76 14.33 11.86
N ILE A 4 39.01 15.12 12.66
CA ILE A 4 39.59 16.13 13.56
C ILE A 4 40.42 15.44 14.66
N PHE A 5 39.90 14.34 15.22
CA PHE A 5 40.63 13.53 16.21
C PHE A 5 41.91 12.91 15.65
N VAL A 6 41.86 12.33 14.45
CA VAL A 6 43.02 11.77 13.75
C VAL A 6 44.07 12.87 13.48
N GLY A 7 43.65 14.06 13.05
CA GLY A 7 44.54 15.21 12.84
C GLY A 7 45.22 15.63 14.13
N PHE A 8 44.49 15.79 15.22
CA PHE A 8 45.02 16.13 16.53
C PHE A 8 46.06 15.04 17.03
N LEU A 9 45.70 13.77 16.82
CA LEU A 9 46.55 12.66 17.20
C LEU A 9 47.84 12.61 16.36
N ALA A 10 47.75 12.95 15.07
CA ALA A 10 48.92 13.07 14.19
C ALA A 10 49.87 14.16 14.67
N ASP A 11 49.39 15.33 15.04
CA ASP A 11 50.18 16.42 15.55
C ASP A 11 50.82 16.08 16.92
N TYR A 12 50.05 15.37 17.77
CA TYR A 12 50.56 14.90 19.05
C TYR A 12 51.68 13.87 18.87
N LEU A 13 51.48 12.87 18.02
CA LEU A 13 52.48 11.83 17.74
C LEU A 13 53.73 12.37 17.09
N LYS A 14 53.63 13.37 16.21
CA LYS A 14 54.77 14.05 15.58
C LYS A 14 55.69 14.70 16.59
N LYS A 15 55.19 15.15 17.74
CA LYS A 15 55.99 15.73 18.82
C LYS A 15 56.71 14.69 19.66
N HIS A 16 56.25 13.41 19.68
CA HIS A 16 56.77 12.35 20.55
C HIS A 16 57.52 11.24 19.82
N ILE A 17 57.38 11.14 18.50
CA ILE A 17 58.04 10.16 17.65
C ILE A 17 59.01 10.89 16.75
N GLU A 18 60.30 10.92 17.13
CA GLU A 18 61.34 11.61 16.38
C GLU A 18 61.63 10.98 15.02
N ASN A 19 61.51 9.65 14.91
CA ASN A 19 61.76 8.96 13.66
C ASN A 19 60.55 8.98 12.73
N PRO A 20 60.65 9.63 11.55
CA PRO A 20 59.52 9.81 10.65
C PRO A 20 58.92 8.50 10.12
N LYS A 21 59.73 7.41 10.03
CA LYS A 21 59.25 6.11 9.60
C LYS A 21 58.27 5.50 10.62
N TYR A 22 58.64 5.57 11.92
CA TYR A 22 57.74 5.07 12.97
C TYR A 22 56.50 5.91 13.13
N HIS A 23 56.58 7.24 12.94
CA HIS A 23 55.41 8.10 12.93
C HIS A 23 54.43 7.68 11.83
N ILE A 24 54.89 7.46 10.59
CA ILE A 24 54.06 7.03 9.46
C ILE A 24 53.41 5.68 9.74
N ILE A 25 54.17 4.70 10.26
CA ILE A 25 53.65 3.37 10.58
C ILE A 25 52.55 3.46 11.65
N THR A 26 52.81 4.21 12.73
CA THR A 26 51.84 4.38 13.82
C THR A 26 50.56 5.05 13.31
N MET A 27 50.67 6.09 12.48
CA MET A 27 49.53 6.73 11.89
C MET A 27 48.74 5.79 10.96
N ALA A 28 49.41 4.98 10.15
CA ALA A 28 48.77 4.00 9.30
C ALA A 28 47.96 2.97 10.10
N VAL A 29 48.52 2.47 11.22
CA VAL A 29 47.80 1.56 12.12
C VAL A 29 46.59 2.20 12.75
N ILE A 30 46.71 3.46 13.22
CA ILE A 30 45.59 4.20 13.81
C ILE A 30 44.46 4.43 12.77
N ILE A 31 44.83 4.86 11.55
CA ILE A 31 43.86 5.06 10.47
C ILE A 31 43.17 3.74 10.12
N ALA A 32 43.94 2.64 10.00
CA ALA A 32 43.37 1.32 9.73
C ALA A 32 42.38 0.89 10.83
N PHE A 33 42.74 1.11 12.09
CA PHE A 33 41.86 0.82 13.23
C PHE A 33 40.58 1.67 13.22
N VAL A 34 40.69 2.98 13.00
CA VAL A 34 39.54 3.91 12.95
C VAL A 34 38.63 3.60 11.76
N CYS A 35 39.21 3.19 10.62
CA CYS A 35 38.46 2.86 9.42
C CYS A 35 37.82 1.46 9.45
N TYR A 36 38.34 0.55 10.28
CA TYR A 36 37.89 -0.85 10.28
C TYR A 36 36.38 -1.01 10.51
N ALA A 37 35.86 -0.41 11.56
CA ALA A 37 34.43 -0.54 11.88
C ALA A 37 33.53 0.08 10.81
N PRO A 38 33.74 1.33 10.34
CA PRO A 38 32.95 1.90 9.25
C PRO A 38 33.02 1.11 7.94
N VAL A 39 34.23 0.64 7.56
CA VAL A 39 34.40 -0.15 6.33
C VAL A 39 33.73 -1.51 6.44
N SER A 40 33.90 -2.20 7.58
CA SER A 40 33.24 -3.48 7.84
C SER A 40 31.70 -3.32 7.82
N THR A 41 31.17 -2.27 8.46
CA THR A 41 29.73 -1.99 8.44
C THR A 41 29.25 -1.67 7.03
N ALA A 42 29.96 -0.83 6.29
CA ALA A 42 29.62 -0.50 4.92
C ALA A 42 29.64 -1.73 4.00
N ASN A 43 30.67 -2.60 4.16
CA ASN A 43 30.76 -3.85 3.40
C ASN A 43 29.60 -4.80 3.73
N ASN A 44 29.24 -4.97 5.01
CA ASN A 44 28.11 -5.79 5.42
C ASN A 44 26.78 -5.24 4.87
N MET A 45 26.57 -3.93 4.93
CA MET A 45 25.40 -3.29 4.33
C MET A 45 25.38 -3.50 2.81
N ALA A 46 26.49 -3.26 2.12
CA ALA A 46 26.57 -3.42 0.66
C ALA A 46 26.34 -4.88 0.22
N SER A 47 26.85 -5.85 0.99
CA SER A 47 26.65 -7.28 0.68
C SER A 47 25.24 -7.79 0.98
N SER A 48 24.47 -7.09 1.80
CA SER A 48 23.08 -7.42 2.14
C SER A 48 22.05 -6.66 1.29
N VAL A 49 22.48 -5.73 0.45
CA VAL A 49 21.56 -4.98 -0.44
C VAL A 49 20.99 -5.92 -1.48
N VAL A 50 19.68 -6.05 -1.48
CA VAL A 50 18.89 -6.71 -2.52
C VAL A 50 18.18 -5.65 -3.37
N PRO A 51 17.86 -5.93 -4.64
CA PRO A 51 17.05 -5.01 -5.45
C PRO A 51 15.77 -4.58 -4.70
N GLY A 52 15.40 -3.32 -4.81
CA GLY A 52 14.18 -2.78 -4.20
C GLY A 52 12.89 -3.30 -4.84
N THR A 53 13.00 -4.15 -5.86
CA THR A 53 11.89 -4.82 -6.54
C THR A 53 12.24 -6.29 -6.75
N ASP A 54 11.23 -7.15 -6.80
CA ASP A 54 11.35 -8.59 -7.00
C ASP A 54 10.99 -9.02 -8.43
N ASP A 55 11.20 -10.29 -8.73
CA ASP A 55 10.88 -10.88 -10.03
C ASP A 55 9.38 -10.83 -10.32
N ALA A 56 8.53 -10.94 -9.30
CA ALA A 56 7.08 -10.88 -9.46
C ALA A 56 6.65 -9.51 -10.01
N MET A 57 7.23 -8.43 -9.51
CA MET A 57 6.98 -7.07 -10.02
C MET A 57 7.50 -6.94 -11.46
N VAL A 58 8.74 -7.34 -11.72
CA VAL A 58 9.34 -7.24 -13.07
C VAL A 58 8.56 -8.04 -14.10
N ASN A 59 8.12 -9.26 -13.75
CA ASN A 59 7.32 -10.12 -14.62
C ASN A 59 5.94 -9.52 -14.90
N SER A 60 5.29 -8.98 -13.84
CA SER A 60 3.99 -8.29 -13.97
C SER A 60 4.07 -7.08 -14.90
N LEU A 61 5.13 -6.29 -14.80
CA LEU A 61 5.33 -5.12 -15.66
C LEU A 61 5.65 -5.52 -17.10
N SER A 62 6.42 -6.59 -17.31
CA SER A 62 6.64 -7.16 -18.63
C SER A 62 5.33 -7.65 -19.26
N TRP A 63 4.50 -8.33 -18.47
CA TRP A 63 3.18 -8.76 -18.91
C TRP A 63 2.30 -7.57 -19.35
N VAL A 64 2.30 -6.45 -18.59
CA VAL A 64 1.58 -5.22 -18.98
C VAL A 64 2.06 -4.73 -20.34
N LYS A 65 3.37 -4.63 -20.54
CA LYS A 65 3.96 -4.17 -21.80
C LYS A 65 3.47 -4.99 -22.99
N ASP A 66 3.44 -6.31 -22.83
CA ASP A 66 3.16 -7.25 -23.93
C ASP A 66 1.67 -7.50 -24.17
N ASN A 67 0.80 -7.27 -23.16
CA ASN A 67 -0.60 -7.71 -23.17
C ASN A 67 -1.63 -6.58 -23.02
N THR A 68 -1.20 -5.32 -22.97
CA THR A 68 -2.13 -4.19 -22.81
C THR A 68 -1.94 -3.13 -23.90
N PRO A 69 -2.97 -2.35 -24.22
CA PRO A 69 -2.85 -1.24 -25.16
C PRO A 69 -1.80 -0.20 -24.67
N GLU A 70 -1.15 0.48 -25.61
CA GLU A 70 -0.14 1.51 -25.30
C GLU A 70 -0.70 2.67 -24.46
N ASN A 71 -1.98 2.98 -24.61
CA ASN A 71 -2.65 4.05 -23.90
C ASN A 71 -3.21 3.65 -22.52
N VAL A 72 -2.89 2.43 -22.01
CA VAL A 72 -3.29 2.06 -20.66
C VAL A 72 -2.55 2.91 -19.63
N VAL A 73 -3.25 3.32 -18.59
CA VAL A 73 -2.68 4.10 -17.49
C VAL A 73 -2.63 3.25 -16.24
N MET A 74 -1.46 3.19 -15.61
CA MET A 74 -1.23 2.40 -14.40
C MET A 74 -1.33 3.26 -13.16
N THR A 75 -1.94 2.73 -12.12
CA THR A 75 -2.02 3.35 -10.80
C THR A 75 -1.56 2.38 -9.73
N SER A 76 -0.74 2.85 -8.80
CA SER A 76 -0.39 2.18 -7.54
C SER A 76 0.01 3.26 -6.53
N TRP A 77 0.45 2.86 -5.34
CA TRP A 77 1.17 3.77 -4.46
C TRP A 77 2.51 4.16 -5.12
N TRP A 78 2.96 5.39 -4.95
CA TRP A 78 3.95 6.08 -5.79
C TRP A 78 5.34 5.46 -5.91
N ASP A 79 5.74 4.62 -4.98
CA ASP A 79 7.13 4.12 -4.85
C ASP A 79 7.70 3.50 -6.13
N PHE A 80 6.89 2.77 -6.87
CA PHE A 80 7.30 2.09 -8.10
C PHE A 80 6.85 2.78 -9.38
N GLY A 81 6.25 3.98 -9.30
CA GLY A 81 5.71 4.65 -10.47
C GLY A 81 6.73 4.84 -11.61
N HIS A 82 7.94 5.27 -11.30
CA HIS A 82 9.01 5.39 -12.32
C HIS A 82 9.40 4.02 -12.91
N LEU A 83 9.42 2.96 -12.11
CA LEU A 83 9.66 1.60 -12.60
C LEU A 83 8.54 1.15 -13.54
N PHE A 84 7.27 1.47 -13.22
CA PHE A 84 6.14 1.18 -14.09
C PHE A 84 6.27 1.89 -15.43
N ALA A 85 6.57 3.19 -15.42
CA ALA A 85 6.75 3.97 -16.64
C ALA A 85 7.88 3.41 -17.51
N THR A 86 9.00 3.00 -16.92
CA THR A 86 10.17 2.52 -17.69
C THR A 86 10.05 1.07 -18.12
N LYS A 87 9.58 0.16 -17.25
CA LYS A 87 9.56 -1.27 -17.53
C LYS A 87 8.32 -1.70 -18.28
N ALA A 88 7.14 -1.20 -17.88
CA ALA A 88 5.90 -1.50 -18.61
C ALA A 88 5.70 -0.61 -19.83
N ASP A 89 6.46 0.49 -19.96
CA ASP A 89 6.33 1.45 -21.07
C ASP A 89 4.89 1.99 -21.16
N ARG A 90 4.33 2.39 -20.02
CA ARG A 90 2.94 2.88 -19.87
C ARG A 90 2.89 4.13 -19.01
N ALA A 91 1.91 4.97 -19.26
CA ALA A 91 1.64 6.12 -18.42
C ALA A 91 1.27 5.71 -17.00
N VAL A 92 1.68 6.51 -16.02
CA VAL A 92 1.39 6.29 -14.60
C VAL A 92 0.70 7.50 -14.01
N THR A 93 -0.20 7.27 -13.04
CA THR A 93 -0.90 8.36 -12.36
C THR A 93 -0.11 8.90 -11.18
N PHE A 94 0.76 8.09 -10.56
CA PHE A 94 1.38 8.42 -9.29
C PHE A 94 2.79 7.85 -9.18
N ASP A 95 3.77 8.75 -9.11
CA ASP A 95 5.19 8.44 -9.01
C ASP A 95 5.93 9.48 -8.15
N GLY A 96 7.24 9.37 -8.01
CA GLY A 96 8.06 10.30 -7.25
C GLY A 96 8.06 11.74 -7.79
N GLY A 97 7.73 11.95 -9.07
CA GLY A 97 7.58 13.28 -9.66
C GLY A 97 6.20 13.90 -9.46
N SER A 98 5.17 13.07 -9.27
CA SER A 98 3.77 13.48 -9.11
C SER A 98 3.25 13.32 -7.67
N GLN A 99 4.11 12.96 -6.71
CA GLN A 99 3.73 12.81 -5.30
C GLN A 99 3.44 14.16 -4.64
N ASN A 100 2.20 14.59 -4.75
CA ASN A 100 1.67 15.78 -4.08
C ASN A 100 0.53 15.38 -3.14
N ASN A 101 0.08 16.29 -2.28
CA ASN A 101 -0.95 15.99 -1.29
C ASN A 101 -2.28 15.55 -1.91
N ALA A 102 -2.71 16.17 -3.01
CA ALA A 102 -3.95 15.81 -3.68
C ALA A 102 -3.87 14.40 -4.26
N ARG A 103 -2.79 14.07 -4.97
CA ARG A 103 -2.59 12.75 -5.56
C ARG A 103 -2.47 11.65 -4.50
N ALA A 104 -1.70 11.92 -3.42
CA ALA A 104 -1.57 10.99 -2.30
C ALA A 104 -2.92 10.73 -1.62
N TYR A 105 -3.74 11.78 -1.43
CA TYR A 105 -5.08 11.65 -0.89
C TYR A 105 -5.96 10.76 -1.78
N TRP A 106 -6.07 11.06 -3.07
CA TRP A 106 -6.98 10.33 -3.95
C TRP A 106 -6.58 8.87 -4.16
N VAL A 107 -5.28 8.58 -4.36
CA VAL A 107 -4.82 7.19 -4.48
C VAL A 107 -4.98 6.46 -3.15
N GLY A 108 -4.61 7.09 -2.03
CA GLY A 108 -4.83 6.52 -0.70
C GLY A 108 -6.32 6.24 -0.44
N LYS A 109 -7.21 7.16 -0.82
CA LYS A 109 -8.65 6.99 -0.67
C LYS A 109 -9.21 5.86 -1.54
N ALA A 110 -8.72 5.72 -2.76
CA ALA A 110 -9.13 4.62 -3.64
C ALA A 110 -8.75 3.24 -3.06
N LEU A 111 -7.63 3.15 -2.32
CA LEU A 111 -7.19 1.93 -1.64
C LEU A 111 -7.93 1.71 -0.31
N PHE A 112 -8.26 2.79 0.41
CA PHE A 112 -8.80 2.74 1.77
C PHE A 112 -10.33 2.59 1.81
N THR A 113 -11.06 3.17 0.85
CA THR A 113 -12.53 3.12 0.83
C THR A 113 -13.06 1.69 0.76
N ASP A 114 -14.21 1.43 1.37
CA ASP A 114 -15.02 0.21 1.23
C ASP A 114 -15.95 0.26 0.00
N ASN A 115 -16.13 1.46 -0.58
CA ASN A 115 -17.01 1.68 -1.71
C ASN A 115 -16.29 1.43 -3.04
N GLU A 116 -16.63 0.32 -3.68
CA GLU A 116 -16.07 -0.10 -4.96
C GLU A 116 -16.29 0.93 -6.10
N ASP A 117 -17.48 1.53 -6.17
CA ASP A 117 -17.80 2.52 -7.21
C ASP A 117 -16.97 3.80 -7.02
N LEU A 118 -16.75 4.22 -5.77
CA LEU A 118 -15.91 5.37 -5.46
C LEU A 118 -14.45 5.12 -5.84
N SER A 119 -13.91 3.97 -5.44
CA SER A 119 -12.55 3.58 -5.80
C SER A 119 -12.34 3.58 -7.32
N ALA A 120 -13.23 2.94 -8.06
CA ALA A 120 -13.17 2.89 -9.51
C ALA A 120 -13.33 4.28 -10.15
N GLY A 121 -14.24 5.11 -9.63
CA GLY A 121 -14.44 6.49 -10.09
C GLY A 121 -13.20 7.36 -9.91
N ILE A 122 -12.56 7.28 -8.74
CA ILE A 122 -11.29 7.96 -8.45
C ILE A 122 -10.21 7.53 -9.45
N LEU A 123 -10.00 6.22 -9.61
CA LEU A 123 -8.95 5.68 -10.49
C LEU A 123 -9.17 6.06 -11.95
N LYS A 124 -10.41 6.07 -12.44
CA LYS A 124 -10.74 6.53 -13.80
C LYS A 124 -10.51 8.02 -13.99
N MET A 125 -10.89 8.83 -13.02
CA MET A 125 -10.60 10.26 -13.05
C MET A 125 -9.09 10.52 -13.12
N LEU A 126 -8.34 9.88 -12.22
CA LEU A 126 -6.88 10.04 -12.20
C LEU A 126 -6.21 9.58 -13.49
N ALA A 127 -6.65 8.46 -14.06
CA ALA A 127 -6.12 7.96 -15.32
C ALA A 127 -6.42 8.89 -16.51
N ALA A 128 -7.57 9.55 -16.50
CA ALA A 128 -8.01 10.40 -17.60
C ALA A 128 -7.42 11.82 -17.53
N SER A 129 -7.28 12.39 -16.33
CA SER A 129 -7.00 13.82 -16.17
C SER A 129 -6.09 14.17 -14.99
N GLY A 130 -5.59 13.17 -14.25
CA GLY A 130 -4.79 13.45 -13.06
C GLY A 130 -5.57 14.26 -12.03
N ASP A 131 -5.01 15.38 -11.59
CA ASP A 131 -5.61 16.25 -10.57
C ASP A 131 -6.60 17.29 -11.13
N GLU A 132 -6.76 17.38 -12.47
CA GLU A 132 -7.55 18.44 -13.11
C GLU A 132 -9.02 18.44 -12.70
N GLY A 133 -9.61 17.24 -12.50
CA GLY A 133 -10.99 17.12 -12.04
C GLY A 133 -11.22 17.76 -10.68
N TYR A 134 -10.34 17.45 -9.74
CA TYR A 134 -10.31 18.02 -8.39
C TYR A 134 -10.01 19.53 -8.44
N SER A 135 -8.92 19.94 -9.10
CA SER A 135 -8.49 21.34 -9.17
C SER A 135 -9.54 22.24 -9.80
N THR A 136 -10.23 21.76 -10.85
CA THR A 136 -11.33 22.51 -11.49
C THR A 136 -12.49 22.74 -10.52
N LEU A 137 -12.88 21.72 -9.75
CA LEU A 137 -13.95 21.86 -8.77
C LEU A 137 -13.55 22.75 -7.59
N GLU A 138 -12.30 22.62 -7.11
CA GLU A 138 -11.72 23.44 -6.04
C GLU A 138 -11.77 24.93 -6.37
N ASN A 139 -11.47 25.31 -7.60
CA ASN A 139 -11.57 26.70 -8.07
C ASN A 139 -12.99 27.27 -8.01
N TYR A 140 -14.03 26.43 -7.98
CA TYR A 140 -15.42 26.88 -7.86
C TYR A 140 -15.93 26.87 -6.43
N THR A 141 -15.43 26.01 -5.59
CA THR A 141 -15.88 25.86 -4.20
C THR A 141 -15.08 26.70 -3.22
N ASP A 142 -13.82 27.00 -3.54
CA ASP A 142 -12.82 27.65 -2.68
C ASP A 142 -12.76 27.01 -1.27
N ASN A 143 -13.01 25.68 -1.21
CA ASN A 143 -13.05 24.92 0.03
C ASN A 143 -12.77 23.46 -0.21
N THR A 144 -11.61 22.98 0.21
CA THR A 144 -11.12 21.61 -0.02
C THR A 144 -12.06 20.54 0.56
N GLY A 145 -12.56 20.73 1.78
CA GLY A 145 -13.49 19.76 2.38
C GLY A 145 -14.78 19.61 1.58
N LYS A 146 -15.36 20.74 1.14
CA LYS A 146 -16.54 20.75 0.29
C LYS A 146 -16.27 20.15 -1.09
N THR A 147 -15.12 20.44 -1.68
CA THR A 147 -14.68 19.84 -2.96
C THR A 147 -14.63 18.34 -2.85
N VAL A 148 -14.00 17.81 -1.82
CA VAL A 148 -13.91 16.37 -1.58
C VAL A 148 -15.29 15.75 -1.36
N GLU A 149 -16.15 16.38 -0.57
CA GLU A 149 -17.54 15.93 -0.37
C GLU A 149 -18.32 15.80 -1.69
N ILE A 150 -18.19 16.81 -2.56
CA ILE A 150 -18.83 16.79 -3.88
C ILE A 150 -18.26 15.67 -4.74
N MET A 151 -16.90 15.56 -4.79
CA MET A 151 -16.23 14.51 -5.56
C MET A 151 -16.66 13.11 -5.14
N ASP A 152 -16.77 12.84 -3.83
CA ASP A 152 -17.24 11.55 -3.31
C ASP A 152 -18.66 11.21 -3.79
N LYS A 153 -19.52 12.21 -3.91
CA LYS A 153 -20.92 12.02 -4.37
C LYS A 153 -21.03 11.88 -5.88
N ILE A 154 -20.19 12.54 -6.66
CA ILE A 154 -20.29 12.49 -8.12
C ILE A 154 -19.51 11.33 -8.75
N LEU A 155 -18.37 10.91 -8.18
CA LEU A 155 -17.55 9.85 -8.76
C LEU A 155 -18.21 8.45 -8.72
N VAL A 156 -19.20 8.26 -7.87
CA VAL A 156 -19.99 7.02 -7.80
C VAL A 156 -21.20 7.01 -8.75
N LYS A 157 -21.38 8.09 -9.53
CA LYS A 157 -22.55 8.30 -10.38
C LYS A 157 -22.20 8.34 -11.86
N ASN A 158 -23.20 8.16 -12.71
CA ASN A 158 -23.05 8.45 -14.13
C ASN A 158 -22.99 9.97 -14.37
N LYS A 159 -22.53 10.36 -15.57
CA LYS A 159 -22.31 11.77 -15.95
C LYS A 159 -23.55 12.66 -15.75
N THR A 160 -24.74 12.16 -16.07
CA THR A 160 -26.00 12.91 -15.96
C THR A 160 -26.40 13.13 -14.51
N GLU A 161 -26.34 12.08 -13.69
CA GLU A 161 -26.61 12.17 -12.25
C GLU A 161 -25.59 13.07 -11.54
N ALA A 162 -24.31 12.93 -11.86
CA ALA A 162 -23.23 13.76 -11.33
C ALA A 162 -23.47 15.26 -11.63
N LYS A 163 -23.89 15.57 -12.87
CA LYS A 163 -24.26 16.95 -13.25
C LYS A 163 -25.41 17.49 -12.41
N ASN A 164 -26.48 16.71 -12.27
CA ASN A 164 -27.64 17.11 -11.49
C ASN A 164 -27.31 17.33 -10.02
N ILE A 165 -26.46 16.49 -9.42
CA ILE A 165 -25.99 16.65 -8.04
C ILE A 165 -25.27 17.98 -7.88
N MET A 166 -24.30 18.28 -8.75
CA MET A 166 -23.54 19.54 -8.68
C MET A 166 -24.43 20.78 -8.79
N ILE A 167 -25.42 20.77 -9.69
CA ILE A 167 -26.31 21.90 -9.90
C ILE A 167 -27.33 22.02 -8.77
N SER A 168 -28.06 20.93 -8.47
CA SER A 168 -29.20 20.98 -7.56
C SER A 168 -28.81 21.05 -6.09
N ASN A 169 -27.75 20.36 -5.69
CA ASN A 169 -27.38 20.22 -4.28
C ASN A 169 -26.31 21.21 -3.87
N TYR A 170 -25.43 21.64 -4.83
CA TYR A 170 -24.27 22.46 -4.52
C TYR A 170 -24.27 23.82 -5.22
N GLY A 171 -25.29 24.10 -6.06
CA GLY A 171 -25.49 25.41 -6.67
C GLY A 171 -24.49 25.78 -7.77
N LEU A 172 -23.78 24.80 -8.34
CA LEU A 172 -22.91 25.07 -9.50
C LEU A 172 -23.79 25.44 -10.72
N THR A 173 -23.28 26.32 -11.55
CA THR A 173 -23.90 26.60 -12.85
C THR A 173 -23.75 25.39 -13.78
N LYS A 174 -24.59 25.32 -14.82
CA LYS A 174 -24.47 24.26 -15.84
C LYS A 174 -23.09 24.21 -16.47
N GLN A 175 -22.50 25.40 -16.75
CA GLN A 175 -21.18 25.52 -17.35
C GLN A 175 -20.07 25.02 -16.40
N GLN A 176 -20.14 25.37 -15.12
CA GLN A 176 -19.18 24.88 -14.12
C GLN A 176 -19.25 23.36 -13.98
N ALA A 177 -20.46 22.80 -13.88
CA ALA A 177 -20.67 21.37 -13.82
C ALA A 177 -20.12 20.64 -15.08
N ASP A 178 -20.36 21.19 -16.27
CA ASP A 178 -19.82 20.62 -17.52
C ASP A 178 -18.29 20.67 -17.57
N ASN A 179 -17.67 21.73 -17.05
CA ASN A 179 -16.22 21.82 -16.96
C ASN A 179 -15.63 20.78 -16.02
N VAL A 180 -16.23 20.54 -14.85
CA VAL A 180 -15.80 19.47 -13.92
C VAL A 180 -15.95 18.10 -14.57
N LEU A 181 -17.11 17.84 -15.23
CA LEU A 181 -17.40 16.57 -15.87
C LEU A 181 -16.50 16.24 -17.07
N LYS A 182 -15.89 17.21 -17.67
CA LYS A 182 -14.86 17.00 -18.71
C LYS A 182 -13.71 16.16 -18.18
N TYR A 183 -13.32 16.36 -16.94
CA TYR A 183 -12.19 15.72 -16.29
C TYR A 183 -12.58 14.51 -15.43
N THR A 184 -13.71 14.57 -14.74
CA THR A 184 -14.15 13.49 -13.85
C THR A 184 -14.89 12.38 -14.57
N HIS A 185 -15.64 12.71 -15.68
CA HIS A 185 -16.44 11.76 -16.45
C HIS A 185 -16.16 11.92 -17.95
N PRO A 186 -14.93 11.74 -18.41
CA PRO A 186 -14.59 11.88 -19.82
C PRO A 186 -15.28 10.80 -20.65
N THR A 187 -15.65 11.15 -21.89
CA THR A 187 -16.33 10.21 -22.80
C THR A 187 -15.40 9.07 -23.25
N ASN A 188 -14.12 9.36 -23.40
CA ASN A 188 -13.08 8.43 -23.84
C ASN A 188 -12.00 8.34 -22.78
N ALA A 189 -12.29 7.74 -21.64
CA ALA A 189 -11.30 7.47 -20.62
C ALA A 189 -10.30 6.40 -21.12
N PRO A 190 -8.99 6.56 -20.88
CA PRO A 190 -8.03 5.50 -21.18
C PRO A 190 -8.33 4.26 -20.33
N PRO A 191 -8.00 3.06 -20.80
CA PRO A 191 -8.01 1.87 -19.97
C PRO A 191 -7.11 2.08 -18.75
N SER A 192 -7.55 1.61 -17.59
CA SER A 192 -6.85 1.82 -16.32
C SER A 192 -6.57 0.49 -15.63
N ILE A 193 -5.33 0.34 -15.14
CA ILE A 193 -4.89 -0.79 -14.33
C ILE A 193 -4.47 -0.30 -12.96
N LEU A 194 -5.10 -0.84 -11.91
CA LEU A 194 -4.61 -0.72 -10.54
C LEU A 194 -3.64 -1.87 -10.26
N VAL A 195 -2.47 -1.54 -9.72
CA VAL A 195 -1.48 -2.51 -9.24
C VAL A 195 -1.57 -2.55 -7.71
N THR A 196 -1.82 -3.73 -7.16
CA THR A 196 -1.70 -4.01 -5.73
C THR A 196 -0.54 -4.98 -5.52
N SER A 197 0.30 -4.74 -4.52
CA SER A 197 1.51 -5.53 -4.28
C SER A 197 1.77 -5.74 -2.79
N LEU A 198 2.57 -6.77 -2.50
CA LEU A 198 2.87 -7.18 -1.13
C LEU A 198 3.54 -6.07 -0.31
N ASP A 199 4.41 -5.27 -0.94
CA ASP A 199 5.07 -4.15 -0.28
C ASP A 199 4.08 -3.07 0.22
N MET A 200 2.91 -2.94 -0.43
CA MET A 200 1.86 -2.02 -0.01
C MET A 200 1.21 -2.43 1.34
N VAL A 201 1.34 -3.70 1.75
CA VAL A 201 0.93 -4.15 3.08
C VAL A 201 1.74 -3.43 4.16
N GLY A 202 3.07 -3.38 4.01
CA GLY A 202 3.96 -2.65 4.92
C GLY A 202 3.83 -1.12 4.83
N LYS A 203 3.25 -0.60 3.75
CA LYS A 203 3.02 0.83 3.51
C LYS A 203 1.61 1.29 3.87
N ALA A 204 0.80 0.39 4.44
CA ALA A 204 -0.60 0.68 4.77
C ALA A 204 -0.76 1.93 5.65
N GLY A 205 0.14 2.12 6.62
CA GLY A 205 0.14 3.32 7.46
C GLY A 205 0.24 4.63 6.69
N TRP A 206 0.92 4.65 5.55
CA TRP A 206 1.04 5.83 4.71
C TRP A 206 -0.19 6.05 3.82
N TRP A 207 -0.56 5.06 3.00
CA TRP A 207 -1.68 5.27 2.09
C TRP A 207 -3.02 5.37 2.82
N SER A 208 -3.20 4.71 3.96
CA SER A 208 -4.39 4.89 4.79
C SER A 208 -4.43 6.26 5.47
N TYR A 209 -3.27 6.76 5.96
CA TYR A 209 -3.18 8.10 6.52
C TYR A 209 -3.65 9.17 5.54
N PHE A 210 -3.13 9.16 4.31
CA PHE A 210 -3.59 10.12 3.31
C PHE A 210 -5.05 9.87 2.90
N GLY A 211 -5.44 8.61 2.68
CA GLY A 211 -6.77 8.24 2.19
C GLY A 211 -7.90 8.46 3.19
N SER A 212 -7.61 8.49 4.49
CA SER A 212 -8.57 8.74 5.57
C SER A 212 -8.51 10.16 6.13
N TRP A 213 -7.77 11.08 5.47
CA TRP A 213 -7.63 12.45 5.94
C TRP A 213 -8.98 13.15 6.11
N ASN A 214 -9.23 13.67 7.31
CA ASN A 214 -10.41 14.45 7.63
C ASN A 214 -10.10 15.95 7.48
N PHE A 215 -10.77 16.61 6.55
CA PHE A 215 -10.51 18.02 6.21
C PHE A 215 -11.08 19.01 7.25
N GLU A 216 -12.04 18.60 8.09
CA GLU A 216 -12.59 19.43 9.15
C GLU A 216 -11.69 19.42 10.37
N SER A 217 -11.36 18.23 10.89
CA SER A 217 -10.49 18.07 12.06
C SER A 217 -9.00 18.19 11.74
N LYS A 218 -8.63 18.21 10.44
CA LYS A 218 -7.27 18.33 9.93
C LYS A 218 -6.32 17.28 10.49
N ASN A 219 -6.82 16.05 10.62
CA ASN A 219 -6.06 14.92 11.12
C ASN A 219 -6.41 13.64 10.36
N SER A 220 -5.65 12.61 10.64
CA SER A 220 -5.87 11.26 10.14
C SER A 220 -5.23 10.23 11.07
N THR A 221 -5.45 8.95 10.76
CA THR A 221 -4.89 7.83 11.51
C THR A 221 -4.15 6.89 10.57
N ASN A 222 -3.01 6.39 11.04
CA ASN A 222 -2.24 5.36 10.34
C ASN A 222 -2.84 4.00 10.67
N TYR A 223 -3.50 3.37 9.70
CA TYR A 223 -4.00 2.01 9.84
C TYR A 223 -3.02 1.01 9.23
N ILE A 224 -2.76 -0.10 9.91
CA ILE A 224 -1.70 -1.05 9.56
C ILE A 224 -2.19 -2.48 9.47
N TYR A 225 -1.44 -3.29 8.72
CA TYR A 225 -1.50 -4.74 8.75
C TYR A 225 -0.28 -5.30 9.48
N SER A 226 -0.48 -6.39 10.17
CA SER A 226 0.58 -7.28 10.66
C SER A 226 0.38 -8.65 10.03
N MET A 227 1.22 -8.98 9.06
CA MET A 227 1.13 -10.22 8.29
C MET A 227 2.28 -11.15 8.65
N ALA A 228 1.99 -12.44 8.78
CA ALA A 228 3.00 -13.46 9.03
C ALA A 228 2.61 -14.81 8.42
N GLN A 229 3.62 -15.64 8.15
CA GLN A 229 3.38 -17.06 7.90
C GLN A 229 2.84 -17.74 9.14
N ALA A 230 2.02 -18.74 8.95
CA ALA A 230 1.41 -19.49 10.04
C ALA A 230 1.74 -20.99 9.93
N GLY A 231 1.93 -21.60 11.10
CA GLY A 231 2.00 -23.04 11.26
C GLY A 231 0.61 -23.61 11.56
N VAL A 232 0.43 -24.88 11.21
CA VAL A 232 -0.81 -25.64 11.47
C VAL A 232 -0.46 -26.89 12.27
N THR A 233 -1.19 -27.15 13.33
CA THR A 233 -1.18 -28.43 14.05
C THR A 233 -2.60 -28.95 14.18
N THR A 234 -2.77 -30.25 14.16
CA THR A 234 -4.09 -30.89 14.34
C THR A 234 -4.03 -31.83 15.54
N GLU A 235 -4.88 -31.58 16.52
CA GLU A 235 -5.00 -32.38 17.74
C GLU A 235 -6.50 -32.61 18.05
N ASN A 236 -6.89 -33.85 18.32
CA ASN A 236 -8.26 -34.19 18.72
C ASN A 236 -9.37 -33.58 17.81
N ASN A 237 -9.20 -33.65 16.48
CA ASN A 237 -10.09 -33.05 15.48
C ASN A 237 -10.16 -31.50 15.53
N THR A 238 -9.26 -30.87 16.23
CA THR A 238 -9.12 -29.40 16.25
C THR A 238 -7.90 -28.99 15.43
N VAL A 239 -8.09 -28.11 14.48
CA VAL A 239 -7.01 -27.48 13.71
C VAL A 239 -6.59 -26.21 14.43
N ASN A 240 -5.32 -26.14 14.83
CA ASN A 240 -4.74 -24.98 15.47
C ASN A 240 -3.84 -24.25 14.46
N ILE A 241 -4.11 -22.99 14.23
CA ILE A 241 -3.34 -22.10 13.36
C ILE A 241 -2.62 -21.09 14.24
N LYS A 242 -1.30 -20.99 14.10
CA LYS A 242 -0.48 -20.02 14.85
C LYS A 242 0.42 -19.25 13.90
N GLY A 243 0.20 -17.94 13.83
CA GLY A 243 1.03 -17.00 13.08
C GLY A 243 2.18 -16.44 13.93
N ASN A 244 3.29 -16.12 13.28
CA ASN A 244 4.42 -15.45 13.94
C ASN A 244 4.10 -14.00 14.38
N ASN A 245 2.95 -13.47 14.02
CA ASN A 245 2.40 -12.18 14.45
C ASN A 245 1.43 -12.29 15.65
N ASN A 246 1.59 -13.31 16.47
CA ASN A 246 0.76 -13.59 17.65
C ASN A 246 -0.72 -13.90 17.35
N VAL A 247 -1.11 -14.13 16.12
CA VAL A 247 -2.44 -14.61 15.78
C VAL A 247 -2.54 -16.08 16.12
N THR A 248 -3.58 -16.45 16.86
CA THR A 248 -3.91 -17.85 17.17
C THR A 248 -5.37 -18.09 16.83
N VAL A 249 -5.65 -19.15 16.06
CA VAL A 249 -7.01 -19.54 15.67
C VAL A 249 -7.17 -21.05 15.81
N GLN A 250 -8.32 -21.47 16.31
CA GLN A 250 -8.71 -22.87 16.48
C GLN A 250 -9.98 -23.13 15.67
N ILE A 251 -9.97 -24.22 14.92
CA ILE A 251 -11.10 -24.67 14.11
C ILE A 251 -11.48 -26.07 14.60
N SER A 252 -12.69 -26.22 15.16
CA SER A 252 -13.21 -27.48 15.63
C SER A 252 -14.59 -27.74 15.01
N GLY A 253 -14.63 -28.58 13.97
CA GLY A 253 -15.84 -28.75 13.16
C GLY A 253 -16.27 -27.43 12.50
N ASN A 254 -17.46 -26.94 12.85
CA ASN A 254 -17.99 -25.66 12.37
C ASN A 254 -17.68 -24.47 13.30
N ASP A 255 -17.03 -24.73 14.43
CA ASP A 255 -16.68 -23.65 15.36
C ASP A 255 -15.27 -23.15 15.11
N ILE A 256 -15.16 -21.82 14.98
CA ILE A 256 -13.89 -21.12 14.78
C ILE A 256 -13.78 -20.05 15.85
N THR A 257 -12.70 -20.16 16.64
CA THR A 257 -12.37 -19.22 17.71
C THR A 257 -10.93 -18.77 17.54
N GLY A 258 -10.60 -17.59 18.05
CA GLY A 258 -9.22 -17.10 18.01
C GLY A 258 -9.11 -15.61 18.26
N GLY A 259 -7.88 -15.13 18.20
CA GLY A 259 -7.56 -13.73 18.46
C GLY A 259 -6.06 -13.47 18.43
N LEU A 260 -5.68 -12.30 19.00
CA LEU A 260 -4.29 -11.95 19.24
C LEU A 260 -3.87 -12.45 20.62
N GLN A 261 -2.80 -13.20 20.68
CA GLN A 261 -2.20 -13.65 21.94
C GLN A 261 -1.50 -12.46 22.62
N VAL A 262 -2.04 -12.04 23.76
CA VAL A 262 -1.52 -10.93 24.57
C VAL A 262 -0.46 -11.42 25.56
N ASN A 263 -0.72 -12.59 26.16
CA ASN A 263 0.23 -13.33 27.01
C ASN A 263 -0.06 -14.82 26.94
N GLU A 264 0.64 -15.66 27.71
CA GLU A 264 0.51 -17.15 27.64
C GLU A 264 -0.93 -17.64 27.83
N ASN A 265 -1.75 -16.93 28.60
CA ASN A 265 -3.10 -17.37 28.99
C ASN A 265 -4.24 -16.47 28.49
N GLN A 266 -3.93 -15.43 27.72
CA GLN A 266 -4.92 -14.43 27.30
C GLN A 266 -4.90 -14.18 25.80
N ILE A 267 -6.04 -14.39 25.16
CA ILE A 267 -6.28 -14.08 23.76
C ILE A 267 -7.32 -12.97 23.68
N ALA A 268 -6.97 -11.88 23.01
CA ALA A 268 -7.88 -10.78 22.72
C ALA A 268 -8.72 -11.15 21.48
N PRO A 269 -10.07 -11.16 21.57
CA PRO A 269 -10.91 -11.50 20.43
C PRO A 269 -10.90 -10.37 19.39
N PRO A 270 -10.88 -10.69 18.07
CA PRO A 270 -10.95 -9.68 17.01
C PRO A 270 -12.38 -9.15 16.86
N HIS A 271 -12.53 -8.00 16.16
CA HIS A 271 -13.84 -7.57 15.69
C HIS A 271 -14.42 -8.61 14.72
N ARG A 272 -13.66 -8.98 13.71
CA ARG A 272 -14.07 -9.90 12.66
C ARG A 272 -13.00 -10.95 12.42
N LEU A 273 -13.44 -12.18 12.20
CA LEU A 273 -12.59 -13.32 11.83
C LEU A 273 -12.99 -13.78 10.43
N ILE A 274 -12.04 -13.72 9.50
CA ILE A 274 -12.25 -14.05 8.10
C ILE A 274 -11.26 -15.15 7.71
N LEU A 275 -11.76 -16.24 7.12
CA LEU A 275 -10.94 -17.28 6.51
C LEU A 275 -11.16 -17.27 5.00
N VAL A 276 -10.11 -17.01 4.26
CA VAL A 276 -10.12 -16.99 2.79
C VAL A 276 -9.35 -18.18 2.26
N THR A 277 -9.99 -18.92 1.37
CA THR A 277 -9.36 -20.05 0.65
C THR A 277 -9.44 -19.76 -0.84
N ASN A 278 -8.29 -19.69 -1.50
CA ASN A 278 -8.19 -19.39 -2.94
C ASN A 278 -9.04 -18.18 -3.36
N GLY A 279 -8.95 -17.10 -2.59
CA GLY A 279 -9.65 -15.85 -2.84
C GLY A 279 -11.12 -15.81 -2.40
N THR A 280 -11.70 -16.92 -1.94
CA THR A 280 -13.08 -16.95 -1.48
C THR A 280 -13.14 -17.00 0.04
N ALA A 281 -13.92 -16.11 0.65
CA ALA A 281 -14.18 -16.18 2.08
C ALA A 281 -15.07 -17.39 2.38
N VAL A 282 -14.51 -18.35 3.13
CA VAL A 282 -15.23 -19.56 3.57
C VAL A 282 -15.76 -19.41 5.00
N VAL A 283 -15.17 -18.51 5.77
CA VAL A 283 -15.67 -18.03 7.05
C VAL A 283 -15.58 -16.52 7.07
N ASP A 284 -16.63 -15.90 7.57
CA ASP A 284 -16.72 -14.45 7.69
C ASP A 284 -17.73 -14.13 8.78
N ARG A 285 -17.25 -13.77 9.96
CA ARG A 285 -18.14 -13.49 11.09
C ARG A 285 -17.60 -12.42 12.02
N VAL A 286 -18.48 -11.61 12.53
CA VAL A 286 -18.22 -10.66 13.63
C VAL A 286 -18.14 -11.46 14.93
N VAL A 287 -17.07 -11.25 15.68
CA VAL A 287 -16.77 -11.93 16.97
C VAL A 287 -16.99 -10.98 18.14
N ASN A 288 -16.45 -9.76 18.07
CA ASN A 288 -16.55 -8.78 19.16
C ASN A 288 -16.66 -7.36 18.61
N ASN A 289 -17.82 -6.74 18.77
CA ASN A 289 -18.08 -5.38 18.27
C ASN A 289 -17.22 -4.28 18.92
N GLU A 290 -16.67 -4.52 20.09
CA GLU A 290 -15.83 -3.55 20.80
C GLU A 290 -14.35 -3.62 20.39
N SER A 291 -13.95 -4.63 19.66
CA SER A 291 -12.57 -4.79 19.23
C SER A 291 -12.20 -3.81 18.09
N THR A 292 -10.99 -3.29 18.16
CA THR A 292 -10.41 -2.33 17.19
C THR A 292 -9.58 -2.99 16.11
N PHE A 293 -9.48 -4.32 16.11
CA PHE A 293 -8.73 -5.08 15.12
C PHE A 293 -9.53 -6.27 14.61
N SER A 294 -9.20 -6.71 13.39
CA SER A 294 -9.74 -7.90 12.74
C SER A 294 -8.64 -8.86 12.33
N ILE A 295 -8.99 -10.11 12.16
CA ILE A 295 -8.08 -11.17 11.73
C ILE A 295 -8.57 -11.77 10.43
N LEU A 296 -7.64 -11.85 9.48
CA LEU A 296 -7.81 -12.54 8.21
C LEU A 296 -6.80 -13.69 8.14
N ILE A 297 -7.27 -14.86 7.78
CA ILE A 297 -6.46 -16.04 7.49
C ILE A 297 -6.57 -16.31 6.01
N VAL A 298 -5.45 -16.40 5.32
CA VAL A 298 -5.43 -16.72 3.88
C VAL A 298 -4.72 -18.05 3.70
N TYR A 299 -5.45 -19.00 3.13
CA TYR A 299 -4.92 -20.28 2.67
C TYR A 299 -4.95 -20.33 1.15
N GLN A 300 -3.80 -20.47 0.54
CA GLN A 300 -3.66 -20.52 -0.91
C GLN A 300 -2.48 -21.42 -1.33
N ASP A 301 -2.74 -22.41 -2.18
CA ASP A 301 -1.71 -23.29 -2.75
C ASP A 301 -0.74 -23.84 -1.70
N ASN A 302 -1.25 -24.39 -0.60
CA ASN A 302 -0.52 -24.92 0.55
C ASN A 302 0.28 -23.86 1.37
N ASN A 303 0.07 -22.60 1.10
CA ASN A 303 0.62 -21.52 1.91
C ASN A 303 -0.46 -20.96 2.83
N LEU A 304 -0.11 -20.77 4.10
CA LEU A 304 -1.00 -20.21 5.10
C LEU A 304 -0.37 -18.97 5.70
N ILE A 305 -1.09 -17.87 5.64
CA ILE A 305 -0.72 -16.62 6.30
C ILE A 305 -1.83 -16.14 7.22
N THR A 306 -1.43 -15.46 8.28
CA THR A 306 -2.31 -14.71 9.17
C THR A 306 -2.06 -13.23 9.01
N VAL A 307 -3.13 -12.46 9.01
CA VAL A 307 -3.10 -11.00 8.91
C VAL A 307 -3.95 -10.45 10.04
N ALA A 308 -3.32 -9.76 10.98
CA ALA A 308 -4.03 -8.88 11.90
C ALA A 308 -4.06 -7.48 11.29
N MET A 309 -5.16 -6.78 11.39
CA MET A 309 -5.34 -5.46 10.81
C MET A 309 -6.24 -4.58 11.68
N ASN A 310 -6.07 -3.26 11.57
CA ASN A 310 -7.04 -2.36 12.16
C ASN A 310 -8.44 -2.62 11.55
N ARG A 311 -9.48 -2.44 12.36
CA ARG A 311 -10.88 -2.69 11.96
C ARG A 311 -11.27 -1.93 10.70
N GLU A 312 -10.79 -0.72 10.53
CA GLU A 312 -11.08 0.16 9.41
C GLU A 312 -10.54 -0.37 8.05
N LEU A 313 -9.58 -1.30 8.10
CA LEU A 313 -9.02 -1.92 6.90
C LEU A 313 -9.77 -3.17 6.44
N GLU A 314 -10.66 -3.75 7.25
CA GLU A 314 -11.27 -5.05 6.95
C GLU A 314 -12.08 -5.08 5.66
N GLU A 315 -12.75 -3.97 5.30
CA GLU A 315 -13.52 -3.81 4.07
C GLU A 315 -12.84 -2.90 3.04
N SER A 316 -11.61 -2.42 3.33
CA SER A 316 -10.90 -1.55 2.38
C SER A 316 -10.74 -2.22 1.02
N MET A 317 -10.75 -1.42 -0.05
CA MET A 317 -10.52 -1.94 -1.39
C MET A 317 -9.20 -2.68 -1.52
N PHE A 318 -8.16 -2.24 -0.79
CA PHE A 318 -6.89 -2.97 -0.76
C PHE A 318 -7.05 -4.37 -0.17
N THR A 319 -7.71 -4.53 1.00
CA THR A 319 -7.99 -5.85 1.60
C THR A 319 -8.78 -6.75 0.64
N ARG A 320 -9.86 -6.20 0.06
CA ARG A 320 -10.72 -6.95 -0.86
C ARG A 320 -10.01 -7.36 -2.14
N LEU A 321 -9.17 -6.49 -2.69
CA LEU A 321 -8.39 -6.79 -3.89
C LEU A 321 -7.23 -7.74 -3.58
N PHE A 322 -6.36 -7.37 -2.64
CA PHE A 322 -5.10 -8.08 -2.44
C PHE A 322 -5.28 -9.42 -1.70
N PHE A 323 -5.97 -9.42 -0.57
CA PHE A 323 -6.12 -10.64 0.23
C PHE A 323 -7.31 -11.50 -0.20
N MET A 324 -8.45 -10.88 -0.59
CA MET A 324 -9.66 -11.60 -1.01
C MET A 324 -9.74 -11.77 -2.54
N GLN A 325 -8.66 -11.43 -3.25
CA GLN A 325 -8.52 -11.60 -4.71
C GLN A 325 -9.70 -11.04 -5.53
N GLY A 326 -10.31 -9.95 -5.07
CA GLY A 326 -11.39 -9.25 -5.76
C GLY A 326 -12.70 -10.03 -5.83
N THR A 327 -12.88 -11.08 -5.02
CA THR A 327 -14.11 -11.86 -5.03
C THR A 327 -15.32 -10.98 -4.72
N GLY A 328 -16.36 -11.09 -5.55
CA GLY A 328 -17.59 -10.30 -5.43
C GLY A 328 -17.52 -8.89 -6.00
N LEU A 329 -16.35 -8.40 -6.42
CA LEU A 329 -16.20 -7.09 -7.05
C LEU A 329 -16.70 -7.10 -8.50
N LYS A 330 -17.31 -6.00 -8.93
CA LYS A 330 -17.84 -5.80 -10.29
C LYS A 330 -17.01 -4.81 -11.11
N ARG A 331 -16.43 -3.81 -10.44
CA ARG A 331 -15.62 -2.74 -11.06
C ARG A 331 -14.19 -3.12 -11.28
N PHE A 332 -13.72 -4.19 -10.64
CA PHE A 332 -12.35 -4.67 -10.75
C PHE A 332 -12.34 -6.10 -11.30
N LYS A 333 -11.52 -6.31 -12.33
CA LYS A 333 -11.29 -7.64 -12.88
C LYS A 333 -9.82 -7.95 -12.85
N LEU A 334 -9.45 -9.07 -12.22
CA LEU A 334 -8.06 -9.54 -12.24
C LEU A 334 -7.60 -9.73 -13.69
N ALA A 335 -6.55 -9.04 -14.07
CA ALA A 335 -5.91 -9.14 -15.37
C ALA A 335 -4.74 -10.12 -15.33
N HIS A 336 -3.92 -10.02 -14.27
CA HIS A 336 -2.72 -10.84 -14.08
C HIS A 336 -2.32 -10.89 -12.62
N LYS A 337 -1.60 -11.95 -12.21
CA LYS A 337 -0.99 -12.04 -10.88
C LYS A 337 0.34 -12.78 -10.94
N GLU A 338 1.28 -12.36 -10.10
CA GLU A 338 2.57 -13.02 -9.90
C GLU A 338 2.88 -13.20 -8.41
N PRO A 339 3.42 -14.36 -8.00
CA PRO A 339 3.48 -15.58 -8.80
C PRO A 339 2.07 -16.11 -9.10
N LYS A 340 1.94 -16.92 -10.12
CA LYS A 340 0.64 -17.51 -10.52
C LYS A 340 0.11 -18.50 -9.49
N GLN A 341 1.00 -19.13 -8.74
CA GLN A 341 0.70 -20.08 -7.65
C GLN A 341 1.29 -19.55 -6.34
N GLY A 342 0.68 -19.93 -5.21
CA GLY A 342 1.06 -19.46 -3.90
C GLY A 342 0.46 -18.09 -3.57
N ILE A 343 0.96 -17.48 -2.50
CA ILE A 343 0.55 -16.13 -2.11
C ILE A 343 1.05 -15.14 -3.15
N SER A 344 0.13 -14.46 -3.82
CA SER A 344 0.45 -13.47 -4.84
C SER A 344 1.21 -12.30 -4.23
N GLN A 345 2.26 -11.86 -4.92
CA GLN A 345 3.06 -10.71 -4.51
C GLN A 345 2.64 -9.45 -5.27
N VAL A 346 2.17 -9.62 -6.51
CA VAL A 346 1.66 -8.54 -7.36
C VAL A 346 0.38 -8.97 -8.04
N MET A 347 -0.63 -8.12 -8.04
CA MET A 347 -1.88 -8.32 -8.78
C MET A 347 -2.22 -7.08 -9.58
N LEU A 348 -2.61 -7.29 -10.84
CA LEU A 348 -3.01 -6.28 -11.80
C LEU A 348 -4.52 -6.34 -12.02
N TRP A 349 -5.19 -5.22 -11.84
CA TRP A 349 -6.65 -5.10 -11.86
C TRP A 349 -7.10 -4.16 -12.97
N ASN A 350 -7.85 -4.66 -13.95
CA ASN A 350 -8.58 -3.81 -14.88
C ASN A 350 -9.69 -3.08 -14.13
N VAL A 351 -9.70 -1.75 -14.18
CA VAL A 351 -10.73 -0.89 -13.60
C VAL A 351 -11.84 -0.68 -14.65
N ARG A 352 -13.09 -1.04 -14.30
CA ARG A 352 -14.26 -1.03 -15.21
C ARG A 352 -15.21 0.12 -14.93
#